data_17279bb656adb347d47c4d64d186eba9
#
_entry.id   17279bb656adb347d47c4d64d186eba9
#
_cell.length_a   1.000
_cell.length_b   1.000
_cell.length_c   1.000
_cell.angle_alpha   90.00
_cell.angle_beta   90.00
_cell.angle_gamma   90.00
#
_symmetry.space_group_name_H-M   'P 1'
#
loop_
_entity.id
_entity.type
_entity.pdbx_description
1 polymer ?
#
loop_
_entity_poly.entity_id
_entity_poly.type
_entity_poly.pdbx_seq_one_letter_code
_entity_poly.pdbx_strand_id
1 'polypeptide(L)'
;MLGVTGSGKTFTMANIIANVNRPTLVLAHNKTLAAQLCSEFKEFFPENAVEYFVSYYDYYQPEAYVPSTDTYIEKDLAINDEIDKLRLAATSSLLSGRKDVVVVSSVSCIYGMGNPSDFYENVIEVQQGKAFSRNVFLRRLVDSLYVRNDIDLNRGNFRVKGDTVDIYLAYADNLLRIIFWGDEIDLSLIHISEPTRL
;
A
#
# COMPACT_ATOMS: atom_id res chain seq x y z
N MET A 1 2.69 9.13 -29.49
CA MET A 1 4.13 8.80 -29.69
C MET A 1 4.22 7.40 -30.29
N LEU A 2 4.83 7.23 -31.44
CA LEU A 2 5.04 5.96 -32.12
C LEU A 2 6.53 5.68 -32.18
N GLY A 3 6.93 4.42 -31.98
CA GLY A 3 8.33 4.01 -32.03
C GLY A 3 8.49 2.51 -31.78
N VAL A 4 9.57 1.93 -32.29
CA VAL A 4 9.92 0.53 -32.05
C VAL A 4 10.32 0.30 -30.58
N THR A 5 10.35 -0.97 -30.17
CA THR A 5 10.88 -1.33 -28.84
C THR A 5 12.32 -0.84 -28.70
N GLY A 6 12.69 -0.30 -27.53
CA GLY A 6 14.03 0.27 -27.28
C GLY A 6 14.25 1.69 -27.80
N SER A 7 13.26 2.36 -28.39
CA SER A 7 13.40 3.73 -28.92
C SER A 7 13.33 4.85 -27.85
N GLY A 8 13.42 4.52 -26.56
CA GLY A 8 13.42 5.49 -25.48
C GLY A 8 12.04 6.09 -25.16
N LYS A 9 10.93 5.41 -25.49
CA LYS A 9 9.58 5.92 -25.20
C LYS A 9 9.34 6.14 -23.71
N THR A 10 9.72 5.20 -22.87
CA THR A 10 9.57 5.29 -21.40
C THR A 10 10.41 6.45 -20.85
N PHE A 11 11.65 6.61 -21.33
CA PHE A 11 12.51 7.73 -20.94
C PHE A 11 11.92 9.08 -21.33
N THR A 12 11.34 9.19 -22.53
CA THR A 12 10.65 10.43 -22.95
C THR A 12 9.45 10.74 -22.04
N MET A 13 8.65 9.72 -21.71
CA MET A 13 7.53 9.90 -20.79
C MET A 13 8.00 10.28 -19.39
N ALA A 14 9.08 9.70 -18.90
CA ALA A 14 9.65 10.07 -17.61
C ALA A 14 10.06 11.56 -17.59
N ASN A 15 10.70 12.07 -18.63
CA ASN A 15 11.03 13.49 -18.72
C ASN A 15 9.78 14.39 -18.74
N ILE A 16 8.70 13.98 -19.40
CA ILE A 16 7.45 14.73 -19.40
C ILE A 16 6.86 14.75 -17.98
N ILE A 17 6.81 13.61 -17.30
CA ILE A 17 6.32 13.49 -15.92
C ILE A 17 7.12 14.40 -14.99
N ALA A 18 8.44 14.36 -15.06
CA ALA A 18 9.33 15.20 -14.27
C ALA A 18 9.06 16.70 -14.47
N ASN A 19 8.88 17.13 -15.72
CA ASN A 19 8.65 18.54 -16.04
C ASN A 19 7.24 19.03 -15.62
N VAL A 20 6.23 18.16 -15.71
CA VAL A 20 4.85 18.50 -15.33
C VAL A 20 4.66 18.52 -13.81
N ASN A 21 5.37 17.68 -13.08
CA ASN A 21 5.35 17.55 -11.62
C ASN A 21 3.91 17.47 -11.04
N ARG A 22 3.15 16.51 -11.53
CA ARG A 22 1.78 16.21 -11.08
C ARG A 22 1.62 14.71 -10.84
N PRO A 23 0.73 14.29 -9.93
CA PRO A 23 0.37 12.89 -9.80
C PRO A 23 -0.01 12.34 -11.18
N THR A 24 0.64 11.24 -11.56
CA THR A 24 0.52 10.66 -12.89
C THR A 24 0.06 9.23 -12.81
N LEU A 25 -0.93 8.86 -13.62
CA LEU A 25 -1.39 7.49 -13.79
C LEU A 25 -0.88 6.93 -15.12
N VAL A 26 -0.16 5.82 -15.06
CA VAL A 26 0.32 5.06 -16.21
C VAL A 26 -0.48 3.77 -16.31
N LEU A 27 -1.23 3.61 -17.39
CA LEU A 27 -2.07 2.43 -17.63
C LEU A 27 -1.35 1.43 -18.54
N ALA A 28 -1.18 0.22 -18.06
CA ALA A 28 -0.69 -0.92 -18.83
C ALA A 28 -1.82 -1.93 -19.08
N HIS A 29 -1.77 -2.62 -20.19
CA HIS A 29 -2.81 -3.59 -20.58
C HIS A 29 -2.78 -4.90 -19.75
N ASN A 30 -1.68 -5.20 -19.07
CA ASN A 30 -1.56 -6.36 -18.19
C ASN A 30 -0.61 -6.12 -17.00
N LYS A 31 -0.61 -7.06 -16.03
CA LYS A 31 0.23 -6.99 -14.82
C LYS A 31 1.73 -7.01 -15.15
N THR A 32 2.16 -7.82 -16.10
CA THR A 32 3.57 -8.01 -16.45
C THR A 32 4.17 -6.70 -17.00
N LEU A 33 3.49 -6.05 -17.93
CA LEU A 33 3.92 -4.76 -18.45
C LEU A 33 3.86 -3.67 -17.38
N ALA A 34 2.84 -3.69 -16.51
CA ALA A 34 2.76 -2.76 -15.39
C ALA A 34 3.97 -2.91 -14.45
N ALA A 35 4.38 -4.16 -14.14
CA ALA A 35 5.55 -4.43 -13.31
C ALA A 35 6.85 -3.92 -13.95
N GLN A 36 7.04 -4.19 -15.26
CA GLN A 36 8.19 -3.71 -16.01
C GLN A 36 8.25 -2.17 -15.98
N LEU A 37 7.17 -1.49 -16.33
CA LEU A 37 7.11 -0.03 -16.33
C LEU A 37 7.34 0.55 -14.94
N CYS A 38 6.80 -0.08 -13.90
CA CYS A 38 7.02 0.34 -12.52
C CYS A 38 8.51 0.26 -12.14
N SER A 39 9.21 -0.82 -12.54
CA SER A 39 10.65 -0.95 -12.33
C SER A 39 11.43 0.14 -13.09
N GLU A 40 11.13 0.35 -14.37
CA GLU A 40 11.77 1.40 -15.18
C GLU A 40 11.56 2.79 -14.58
N PHE A 41 10.32 3.12 -14.14
CA PHE A 41 10.05 4.42 -13.51
C PHE A 41 10.73 4.58 -12.14
N LYS A 42 10.89 3.52 -11.36
CA LYS A 42 11.66 3.56 -10.10
C LYS A 42 13.12 3.89 -10.33
N GLU A 43 13.71 3.41 -11.43
CA GLU A 43 15.08 3.77 -11.81
C GLU A 43 15.19 5.25 -12.24
N PHE A 44 14.20 5.79 -12.97
CA PHE A 44 14.19 7.19 -13.38
C PHE A 44 13.85 8.15 -12.23
N PHE A 45 13.10 7.68 -11.23
CA PHE A 45 12.59 8.49 -10.12
C PHE A 45 12.88 7.85 -8.75
N PRO A 46 14.16 7.82 -8.33
CA PRO A 46 14.56 7.14 -7.10
C PRO A 46 13.96 7.75 -5.82
N GLU A 47 13.59 9.04 -5.84
CA GLU A 47 13.05 9.77 -4.69
C GLU A 47 11.52 9.95 -4.73
N ASN A 48 10.89 9.69 -5.89
CA ASN A 48 9.47 9.84 -6.07
C ASN A 48 8.71 8.62 -5.54
N ALA A 49 7.43 8.80 -5.24
CA ALA A 49 6.54 7.68 -4.93
C ALA A 49 6.10 7.00 -6.25
N VAL A 50 6.82 5.96 -6.66
CA VAL A 50 6.45 5.13 -7.81
C VAL A 50 5.75 3.87 -7.31
N GLU A 51 4.43 3.83 -7.51
CA GLU A 51 3.54 2.85 -6.92
C GLU A 51 3.00 1.87 -7.96
N TYR A 52 2.80 0.63 -7.53
CA TYR A 52 2.26 -0.45 -8.34
C TYR A 52 0.83 -0.78 -7.94
N PHE A 53 -0.11 -0.69 -8.89
CA PHE A 53 -1.52 -0.86 -8.61
C PHE A 53 -2.17 -1.85 -9.59
N VAL A 54 -2.34 -3.09 -9.16
CA VAL A 54 -2.91 -4.17 -9.97
C VAL A 54 -4.03 -4.92 -9.24
N SER A 55 -4.66 -5.88 -9.90
CA SER A 55 -5.73 -6.68 -9.31
C SER A 55 -5.23 -7.49 -8.11
N TYR A 56 -6.05 -7.62 -7.07
CA TYR A 56 -5.80 -8.45 -5.89
C TYR A 56 -5.55 -9.92 -6.20
N TYR A 57 -6.24 -10.44 -7.24
CA TYR A 57 -6.24 -11.86 -7.52
C TYR A 57 -5.05 -12.23 -8.37
N ASP A 58 -4.22 -13.13 -7.84
CA ASP A 58 -3.14 -13.75 -8.60
C ASP A 58 -3.63 -14.96 -9.37
N TYR A 59 -4.60 -15.67 -8.81
CA TYR A 59 -5.13 -16.90 -9.37
C TYR A 59 -6.66 -16.90 -9.28
N TYR A 60 -7.29 -17.26 -10.37
CA TYR A 60 -8.72 -17.51 -10.47
C TYR A 60 -8.91 -18.94 -10.97
N GLN A 61 -9.35 -19.83 -10.08
CA GLN A 61 -9.80 -21.15 -10.46
C GLN A 61 -11.33 -21.13 -10.55
N PRO A 62 -11.91 -21.26 -11.75
CA PRO A 62 -13.35 -21.40 -11.90
C PRO A 62 -13.82 -22.71 -11.28
N GLU A 63 -15.06 -22.72 -10.84
CA GLU A 63 -15.73 -23.96 -10.46
C GLU A 63 -15.71 -24.95 -11.63
N ALA A 64 -15.35 -26.18 -11.35
CA ALA A 64 -15.36 -27.25 -12.34
C ALA A 64 -15.81 -28.57 -11.72
N TYR A 65 -16.65 -29.32 -12.44
CA TYR A 65 -17.02 -30.67 -12.07
C TYR A 65 -16.39 -31.65 -13.07
N VAL A 66 -15.64 -32.60 -12.55
CA VAL A 66 -15.01 -33.66 -13.35
C VAL A 66 -15.83 -34.95 -13.22
N PRO A 67 -16.71 -35.26 -14.18
CA PRO A 67 -17.63 -36.44 -14.09
C PRO A 67 -16.93 -37.79 -13.99
N SER A 68 -15.73 -37.90 -14.55
CA SER A 68 -14.95 -39.14 -14.57
C SER A 68 -14.44 -39.59 -13.21
N THR A 69 -14.25 -38.62 -12.28
CA THR A 69 -13.73 -38.87 -10.94
C THR A 69 -14.71 -38.45 -9.84
N ASP A 70 -15.93 -38.00 -10.21
CA ASP A 70 -16.94 -37.45 -9.31
C ASP A 70 -16.34 -36.40 -8.40
N THR A 71 -15.48 -35.53 -8.94
CA THR A 71 -14.76 -34.52 -8.18
C THR A 71 -15.31 -33.14 -8.51
N TYR A 72 -15.76 -32.43 -7.49
CA TYR A 72 -16.12 -31.01 -7.56
C TYR A 72 -14.92 -30.17 -7.15
N ILE A 73 -14.47 -29.31 -8.06
CA ILE A 73 -13.41 -28.35 -7.81
C ILE A 73 -14.08 -27.03 -7.43
N GLU A 74 -13.92 -26.62 -6.18
CA GLU A 74 -14.47 -25.36 -5.71
C GLU A 74 -13.74 -24.16 -6.32
N LYS A 75 -14.47 -23.05 -6.42
CA LYS A 75 -13.89 -21.76 -6.82
C LYS A 75 -12.84 -21.33 -5.80
N ASP A 76 -11.61 -21.15 -6.23
CA ASP A 76 -10.54 -20.61 -5.40
C ASP A 76 -10.12 -19.21 -5.86
N LEU A 77 -10.10 -18.28 -4.92
CA LEU A 77 -9.72 -16.88 -5.09
C LEU A 77 -8.62 -16.57 -4.07
N ALA A 78 -7.38 -16.83 -4.44
CA ALA A 78 -6.26 -16.45 -3.60
C ALA A 78 -6.03 -14.93 -3.66
N ILE A 79 -6.24 -14.25 -2.54
CA ILE A 79 -5.86 -12.84 -2.35
C ILE A 79 -4.37 -12.82 -2.01
N ASN A 80 -3.62 -12.03 -2.76
CA ASN A 80 -2.21 -11.84 -2.49
C ASN A 80 -2.02 -10.64 -1.56
N ASP A 81 -1.63 -10.91 -0.32
CA ASP A 81 -1.41 -9.89 0.72
C ASP A 81 -0.35 -8.85 0.32
N GLU A 82 0.63 -9.24 -0.50
CA GLU A 82 1.65 -8.33 -1.00
C GLU A 82 1.07 -7.33 -2.00
N ILE A 83 0.16 -7.78 -2.88
CA ILE A 83 -0.55 -6.89 -3.80
C ILE A 83 -1.47 -5.94 -3.02
N ASP A 84 -2.12 -6.42 -1.97
CA ASP A 84 -2.96 -5.57 -1.13
C ASP A 84 -2.13 -4.45 -0.47
N LYS A 85 -0.96 -4.78 0.09
CA LYS A 85 0.00 -3.81 0.61
C LYS A 85 0.36 -2.75 -0.43
N LEU A 86 0.72 -3.16 -1.65
CA LEU A 86 1.11 -2.25 -2.73
C LEU A 86 -0.05 -1.33 -3.15
N ARG A 87 -1.29 -1.83 -3.16
CA ARG A 87 -2.47 -1.02 -3.44
C ARG A 87 -2.74 0.01 -2.34
N LEU A 88 -2.61 -0.39 -1.08
CA LEU A 88 -2.73 0.52 0.06
C LEU A 88 -1.62 1.57 0.05
N ALA A 89 -0.38 1.20 -0.31
CA ALA A 89 0.73 2.13 -0.47
C ALA A 89 0.44 3.18 -1.54
N ALA A 90 -0.06 2.76 -2.71
CA ALA A 90 -0.45 3.69 -3.78
C ALA A 90 -1.55 4.67 -3.33
N THR A 91 -2.56 4.16 -2.62
CA THR A 91 -3.65 4.98 -2.07
C THR A 91 -3.11 5.98 -1.05
N SER A 92 -2.26 5.53 -0.12
CA SER A 92 -1.63 6.38 0.90
C SER A 92 -0.77 7.47 0.25
N SER A 93 0.04 7.15 -0.75
CA SER A 93 0.88 8.11 -1.48
C SER A 93 0.04 9.18 -2.19
N LEU A 94 -1.08 8.80 -2.82
CA LEU A 94 -1.99 9.75 -3.46
C LEU A 94 -2.68 10.67 -2.46
N LEU A 95 -3.10 10.14 -1.31
CA LEU A 95 -3.79 10.88 -0.27
C LEU A 95 -2.87 11.73 0.60
N SER A 96 -1.56 11.48 0.58
CA SER A 96 -0.57 12.29 1.32
C SER A 96 -0.40 13.71 0.78
N GLY A 97 -1.02 14.05 -0.35
CA GLY A 97 -0.91 15.35 -1.00
C GLY A 97 0.42 15.56 -1.76
N ARG A 98 1.26 14.53 -1.88
CA ARG A 98 2.47 14.55 -2.71
C ARG A 98 2.12 14.81 -4.18
N LYS A 99 2.96 15.57 -4.86
CA LYS A 99 2.81 15.83 -6.31
C LYS A 99 3.65 14.90 -7.17
N ASP A 100 4.69 14.32 -6.58
CA ASP A 100 5.69 13.46 -7.20
C ASP A 100 5.27 11.97 -7.19
N VAL A 101 3.99 11.69 -7.35
CA VAL A 101 3.43 10.34 -7.35
C VAL A 101 3.24 9.83 -8.76
N VAL A 102 3.79 8.65 -9.06
CA VAL A 102 3.57 7.93 -10.32
C VAL A 102 2.94 6.58 -10.01
N VAL A 103 1.69 6.39 -10.36
CA VAL A 103 0.99 5.11 -10.19
C VAL A 103 1.00 4.35 -11.50
N VAL A 104 1.65 3.18 -11.51
CA VAL A 104 1.64 2.27 -12.65
C VAL A 104 0.60 1.18 -12.40
N SER A 105 -0.41 1.14 -13.24
CA SER A 105 -1.58 0.31 -13.03
C SER A 105 -1.92 -0.57 -14.23
N SER A 106 -2.59 -1.67 -13.96
CA SER A 106 -3.35 -2.42 -14.95
C SER A 106 -4.79 -1.91 -15.04
N VAL A 107 -5.60 -2.49 -15.90
CA VAL A 107 -7.04 -2.16 -16.04
C VAL A 107 -7.84 -2.23 -14.73
N SER A 108 -7.32 -2.91 -13.71
CA SER A 108 -7.97 -3.04 -12.41
C SER A 108 -8.12 -1.73 -11.64
N CYS A 109 -7.42 -0.66 -12.02
CA CYS A 109 -7.63 0.68 -11.43
C CYS A 109 -9.00 1.30 -11.75
N ILE A 110 -9.70 0.77 -12.75
CA ILE A 110 -11.06 1.21 -13.12
C ILE A 110 -12.07 0.81 -12.02
N TYR A 111 -11.78 -0.28 -11.32
CA TYR A 111 -12.57 -0.72 -10.19
C TYR A 111 -12.06 -0.05 -8.91
N GLY A 112 -12.87 0.85 -8.33
CA GLY A 112 -12.51 1.66 -7.19
C GLY A 112 -12.16 0.83 -5.94
N MET A 113 -11.38 1.43 -5.03
CA MET A 113 -11.03 0.87 -3.72
C MET A 113 -11.90 1.42 -2.58
N GLY A 114 -12.97 2.10 -2.88
CA GLY A 114 -13.80 2.78 -1.89
C GLY A 114 -13.89 4.29 -2.15
N ASN A 115 -14.53 4.99 -1.21
CA ASN A 115 -14.70 6.43 -1.30
C ASN A 115 -13.44 7.15 -0.77
N PRO A 116 -12.80 8.03 -1.52
CA PRO A 116 -11.65 8.80 -1.04
C PRO A 116 -11.91 9.59 0.26
N SER A 117 -13.15 10.06 0.46
CA SER A 117 -13.52 10.78 1.69
C SER A 117 -13.36 9.92 2.94
N ASP A 118 -13.75 8.64 2.87
CA ASP A 118 -13.65 7.72 3.99
C ASP A 118 -12.18 7.44 4.35
N PHE A 119 -11.29 7.41 3.35
CA PHE A 119 -9.86 7.31 3.60
C PHE A 119 -9.29 8.55 4.28
N TYR A 120 -9.70 9.76 3.85
CA TYR A 120 -9.24 11.01 4.50
C TYR A 120 -9.70 11.12 5.95
N GLU A 121 -10.93 10.71 6.27
CA GLU A 121 -11.46 10.73 7.62
C GLU A 121 -10.70 9.78 8.56
N ASN A 122 -10.14 8.71 8.02
CA ASN A 122 -9.36 7.71 8.76
C ASN A 122 -7.84 8.00 8.80
N VAL A 123 -7.38 9.12 8.25
CA VAL A 123 -5.97 9.52 8.38
C VAL A 123 -5.67 9.94 9.81
N ILE A 124 -4.68 9.30 10.41
CA ILE A 124 -4.18 9.63 11.74
C ILE A 124 -2.85 10.36 11.60
N GLU A 125 -2.88 11.67 11.84
CA GLU A 125 -1.68 12.49 11.81
C GLU A 125 -0.98 12.44 13.16
N VAL A 126 0.28 12.04 13.16
CA VAL A 126 1.13 11.90 14.34
C VAL A 126 2.27 12.90 14.26
N GLN A 127 2.41 13.75 15.27
CA GLN A 127 3.48 14.74 15.37
C GLN A 127 4.04 14.74 16.77
N GLN A 128 5.37 14.67 16.90
CA GLN A 128 6.06 14.77 18.19
C GLN A 128 5.77 16.11 18.87
N GLY A 129 5.54 16.07 20.19
CA GLY A 129 5.21 17.24 20.99
C GLY A 129 3.77 17.74 20.85
N LYS A 130 2.94 17.06 20.07
CA LYS A 130 1.52 17.39 19.94
C LYS A 130 0.70 16.67 21.01
N ALA A 131 -0.17 17.42 21.68
CA ALA A 131 -1.13 16.82 22.60
C ALA A 131 -2.08 15.90 21.85
N PHE A 132 -2.07 14.63 22.21
CA PHE A 132 -2.91 13.60 21.63
C PHE A 132 -3.20 12.52 22.67
N SER A 133 -4.44 12.48 23.15
CA SER A 133 -4.80 11.47 24.15
C SER A 133 -4.60 10.07 23.62
N ARG A 134 -3.82 9.24 24.34
CA ARG A 134 -3.55 7.84 24.00
C ARG A 134 -4.85 7.06 23.75
N ASN A 135 -5.87 7.24 24.58
CA ASN A 135 -7.13 6.51 24.42
C ASN A 135 -7.87 6.90 23.14
N VAL A 136 -7.84 8.17 22.76
CA VAL A 136 -8.40 8.65 21.48
C VAL A 136 -7.60 8.09 20.32
N PHE A 137 -6.28 8.05 20.43
CA PHE A 137 -5.41 7.46 19.42
C PHE A 137 -5.70 5.98 19.18
N LEU A 138 -5.82 5.19 20.26
CA LEU A 138 -6.13 3.76 20.16
C LEU A 138 -7.52 3.51 19.55
N ARG A 139 -8.51 4.34 19.86
CA ARG A 139 -9.84 4.26 19.21
C ARG A 139 -9.73 4.53 17.71
N ARG A 140 -9.02 5.58 17.31
CA ARG A 140 -8.80 5.87 15.89
C ARG A 140 -8.10 4.74 15.14
N LEU A 141 -7.15 4.03 15.77
CA LEU A 141 -6.55 2.85 15.16
C LEU A 141 -7.60 1.76 14.90
N VAL A 142 -8.47 1.48 15.86
CA VAL A 142 -9.56 0.50 15.69
C VAL A 142 -10.57 0.95 14.63
N ASP A 143 -10.94 2.23 14.60
CA ASP A 143 -11.82 2.81 13.60
C ASP A 143 -11.20 2.72 12.18
N SER A 144 -9.86 2.79 12.10
CA SER A 144 -9.08 2.57 10.88
C SER A 144 -8.79 1.09 10.58
N LEU A 145 -9.53 0.17 11.20
CA LEU A 145 -9.48 -1.28 11.00
C LEU A 145 -8.17 -1.96 11.46
N TYR A 146 -7.35 -1.29 12.28
CA TYR A 146 -6.22 -1.95 12.93
C TYR A 146 -6.71 -2.85 14.07
N VAL A 147 -6.15 -4.05 14.17
CA VAL A 147 -6.52 -5.03 15.19
C VAL A 147 -5.47 -5.05 16.29
N ARG A 148 -5.92 -4.99 17.55
CA ARG A 148 -5.01 -5.14 18.69
C ARG A 148 -4.58 -6.60 18.83
N ASN A 149 -3.26 -6.82 18.78
CA ASN A 149 -2.67 -8.12 19.05
C ASN A 149 -1.37 -7.93 19.83
N ASP A 150 -1.38 -8.33 21.11
CA ASP A 150 -0.24 -8.13 22.00
C ASP A 150 0.80 -9.29 21.90
N ILE A 151 0.45 -10.38 21.21
CA ILE A 151 1.30 -11.59 21.05
C ILE A 151 2.04 -11.51 19.71
N ASP A 152 1.28 -11.52 18.61
CA ASP A 152 1.82 -11.52 17.23
C ASP A 152 1.54 -10.19 16.57
N LEU A 153 2.60 -9.45 16.26
CA LEU A 153 2.48 -8.17 15.59
C LEU A 153 2.64 -8.36 14.08
N ASN A 154 1.52 -8.60 13.41
CA ASN A 154 1.44 -8.73 11.96
C ASN A 154 0.97 -7.43 11.32
N ARG A 155 1.04 -7.34 9.99
CA ARG A 155 0.59 -6.18 9.22
C ARG A 155 -0.89 -5.84 9.53
N GLY A 156 -1.17 -4.55 9.75
CA GLY A 156 -2.49 -4.08 10.17
C GLY A 156 -2.80 -4.32 11.65
N ASN A 157 -1.82 -4.78 12.45
CA ASN A 157 -2.00 -4.96 13.89
C ASN A 157 -1.25 -3.89 14.68
N PHE A 158 -1.71 -3.66 15.89
CA PHE A 158 -0.99 -2.86 16.89
C PHE A 158 -0.97 -3.56 18.25
N ARG A 159 0.04 -3.25 19.03
CA ARG A 159 0.14 -3.69 20.43
C ARG A 159 0.41 -2.52 21.36
N VAL A 160 0.01 -2.68 22.61
CA VAL A 160 0.17 -1.65 23.63
C VAL A 160 0.95 -2.24 24.81
N LYS A 161 2.10 -1.62 25.14
CA LYS A 161 2.90 -1.97 26.31
C LYS A 161 3.17 -0.71 27.14
N GLY A 162 2.41 -0.51 28.22
CA GLY A 162 2.47 0.71 29.01
C GLY A 162 2.14 1.95 28.18
N ASP A 163 3.07 2.88 28.09
CA ASP A 163 2.90 4.13 27.32
C ASP A 163 3.41 4.00 25.86
N THR A 164 3.84 2.82 25.48
CA THR A 164 4.33 2.54 24.13
C THR A 164 3.25 1.85 23.30
N VAL A 165 3.03 2.34 22.09
CA VAL A 165 2.16 1.74 21.08
C VAL A 165 3.01 1.38 19.85
N ASP A 166 3.09 0.10 19.54
CA ASP A 166 3.75 -0.42 18.34
C ASP A 166 2.68 -0.73 17.30
N ILE A 167 2.85 -0.21 16.09
CA ILE A 167 1.90 -0.36 14.99
C ILE A 167 2.64 -0.94 13.80
N TYR A 168 2.18 -2.08 13.27
CA TYR A 168 2.69 -2.60 12.01
C TYR A 168 1.84 -2.06 10.87
N LEU A 169 2.44 -1.19 10.05
CA LEU A 169 1.71 -0.46 9.02
C LEU A 169 1.10 -1.40 7.98
N ALA A 170 -0.15 -1.15 7.60
CA ALA A 170 -0.86 -1.97 6.62
C ALA A 170 -0.29 -1.82 5.19
N TYR A 171 0.33 -0.67 4.90
CA TYR A 171 0.82 -0.27 3.57
C TYR A 171 2.35 -0.35 3.42
N ALA A 172 3.08 -0.75 4.45
CA ALA A 172 4.54 -0.81 4.43
C ALA A 172 5.05 -1.92 5.36
N ASP A 173 6.29 -2.35 5.15
CA ASP A 173 6.95 -3.34 6.01
C ASP A 173 7.65 -2.66 7.21
N ASN A 174 7.09 -1.56 7.67
CA ASN A 174 7.64 -0.75 8.74
C ASN A 174 6.81 -0.86 10.00
N LEU A 175 7.49 -0.91 11.13
CA LEU A 175 6.92 -0.80 12.45
C LEU A 175 7.02 0.66 12.91
N LEU A 176 5.89 1.27 13.21
CA LEU A 176 5.82 2.59 13.84
C LEU A 176 5.69 2.42 15.34
N ARG A 177 6.66 2.91 16.09
CA ARG A 177 6.61 2.98 17.54
C ARG A 177 6.30 4.39 17.99
N ILE A 178 5.26 4.54 18.80
CA ILE A 178 4.85 5.80 19.41
C ILE A 178 4.93 5.66 20.92
N ILE A 179 5.61 6.59 21.57
CA ILE A 179 5.74 6.68 23.03
C ILE A 179 4.94 7.88 23.49
N PHE A 180 4.07 7.65 24.45
CA PHE A 180 3.25 8.70 25.06
C PHE A 180 3.83 9.09 26.41
N TRP A 181 3.81 10.39 26.70
CA TRP A 181 4.01 10.91 28.03
C TRP A 181 2.73 11.61 28.49
N GLY A 182 1.92 10.88 29.27
CA GLY A 182 0.54 11.32 29.55
C GLY A 182 -0.31 11.42 28.29
N ASP A 183 -0.77 12.61 27.96
CA ASP A 183 -1.56 12.91 26.74
C ASP A 183 -0.73 13.62 25.65
N GLU A 184 0.57 13.45 25.65
CA GLU A 184 1.46 14.02 24.64
C GLU A 184 2.29 12.93 23.97
N ILE A 185 2.56 13.10 22.68
CA ILE A 185 3.45 12.22 21.92
C ILE A 185 4.89 12.66 22.17
N ASP A 186 5.63 11.88 22.95
CA ASP A 186 7.03 12.15 23.30
C ASP A 186 7.97 11.75 22.16
N LEU A 187 7.78 10.54 21.61
CA LEU A 187 8.67 9.99 20.60
C LEU A 187 7.87 9.20 19.55
N SER A 188 8.28 9.35 18.29
CA SER A 188 7.80 8.54 17.16
C SER A 188 9.02 7.99 16.41
N LEU A 189 9.12 6.66 16.32
CA LEU A 189 10.20 5.96 15.62
C LEU A 189 9.63 5.04 14.57
N ILE A 190 10.23 5.05 13.38
CA ILE A 190 9.93 4.08 12.31
C ILE A 190 11.07 3.06 12.30
N HIS A 191 10.74 1.78 12.55
CA HIS A 191 11.66 0.67 12.41
C HIS A 191 11.33 -0.13 11.16
N ILE A 192 12.34 -0.42 10.35
CA ILE A 192 12.21 -1.41 9.28
C ILE A 192 12.28 -2.77 9.97
N SER A 193 11.20 -3.54 9.94
CA SER A 193 11.22 -4.91 10.40
C SER A 193 11.96 -5.74 9.36
N GLU A 194 13.15 -6.25 9.70
CA GLU A 194 13.73 -7.34 8.91
C GLU A 194 12.77 -8.53 8.97
N PRO A 195 12.47 -9.19 7.85
CA PRO A 195 11.66 -10.40 7.86
C PRO A 195 12.40 -11.43 8.71
N THR A 196 11.80 -11.82 9.82
CA THR A 196 12.29 -12.92 10.65
C THR A 196 12.27 -14.17 9.76
N ARG A 197 13.43 -14.59 9.28
CA ARG A 197 13.58 -15.91 8.66
C ARG A 197 13.36 -16.94 9.77
N LEU A 198 12.22 -17.63 9.70
CA LEU A 198 12.04 -18.93 10.33
C LEU A 198 12.64 -19.99 9.43
#